data_06eb0ab67431a6d4b485230d5431f010
#
_entry.id   06eb0ab67431a6d4b485230d5431f010
#
_cell.length_a   1.000
_cell.length_b   1.000
_cell.length_c   1.000
_cell.angle_alpha   90.00
_cell.angle_beta   90.00
_cell.angle_gamma   90.00
#
_symmetry.space_group_name_H-M   'P 1'
#
loop_
_entity.id
_entity.type
_entity.pdbx_description
1 polymer ?
#
loop_
_entity_poly.entity_id
_entity_poly.type
_entity_poly.pdbx_seq_one_letter_code
_entity_poly.pdbx_strand_id
1 'polypeptide(L)'
;MSELVQKLFVWNIEDLKQLNGSSTIVRNMQSGEIMIKKRLDNINADIMKKLCTIRHKNLAAVIKVTEENGTFYSYSEFVPGRSIQSYIDEGKIFSEEEALSIAVNICNGLEVLHANGIIHRDITAANIILSYDGNVKIIDYGIARKSKENASRDTYILGTAGYAAPEQFGFSQTDERTDIYAVGVLLNVLLTGKFPNEEICTGKFKKIVKRCTSIDSSDRFSSVNELKNELSKPKIFLKND
;
A
#
# COMPACT_ATOMS: atom_id res chain seq x y z
N MET A 1 -23.90 13.28 29.15
CA MET A 1 -24.01 14.01 27.86
C MET A 1 -25.42 13.78 27.34
N SER A 2 -26.16 14.84 27.01
CA SER A 2 -27.57 14.72 26.63
C SER A 2 -27.70 14.02 25.26
N GLU A 3 -28.82 13.32 25.06
CA GLU A 3 -29.18 12.63 23.81
C GLU A 3 -29.10 13.54 22.57
N LEU A 4 -29.25 14.85 22.78
CA LEU A 4 -29.10 15.88 21.74
C LEU A 4 -27.65 16.02 21.27
N VAL A 5 -26.66 15.90 22.19
CA VAL A 5 -25.23 15.98 21.85
C VAL A 5 -24.78 14.71 21.08
N GLN A 6 -25.35 13.55 21.41
CA GLN A 6 -25.10 12.32 20.65
C GLN A 6 -25.68 12.41 19.22
N LYS A 7 -26.84 13.02 19.00
CA LYS A 7 -27.43 13.22 17.67
C LYS A 7 -26.66 14.21 16.80
N LEU A 8 -25.95 15.18 17.38
CA LEU A 8 -25.11 16.14 16.65
C LEU A 8 -23.81 15.51 16.10
N PHE A 9 -23.42 14.32 16.59
CA PHE A 9 -22.24 13.58 16.15
C PHE A 9 -22.57 12.29 15.38
N VAL A 10 -23.82 12.04 15.04
CA VAL A 10 -24.18 10.93 14.15
C VAL A 10 -23.69 11.28 12.75
N TRP A 11 -22.67 10.59 12.30
CA TRP A 11 -22.25 10.63 10.91
C TRP A 11 -23.42 10.16 10.03
N ASN A 12 -24.05 11.11 9.36
CA ASN A 12 -25.08 10.80 8.39
C ASN A 12 -24.37 10.42 7.07
N ILE A 13 -24.31 9.13 6.80
CA ILE A 13 -23.58 8.55 5.66
C ILE A 13 -24.60 8.00 4.67
N GLU A 14 -24.45 8.38 3.41
CA GLU A 14 -25.15 7.84 2.26
C GLU A 14 -24.26 6.89 1.49
N ASP A 15 -24.71 5.67 1.25
CA ASP A 15 -24.02 4.71 0.38
C ASP A 15 -24.26 5.10 -1.09
N LEU A 16 -23.17 5.37 -1.83
CA LEU A 16 -23.23 5.79 -3.22
C LEU A 16 -23.05 4.61 -4.19
N LYS A 17 -22.03 3.80 -3.95
CA LYS A 17 -21.67 2.69 -4.86
C LYS A 17 -20.88 1.61 -4.12
N GLN A 18 -21.39 0.38 -4.22
CA GLN A 18 -20.63 -0.80 -3.80
C GLN A 18 -19.46 -1.05 -4.76
N LEU A 19 -18.24 -1.18 -4.23
CA LEU A 19 -17.04 -1.51 -5.02
C LEU A 19 -16.79 -3.02 -5.06
N ASN A 20 -16.93 -3.67 -3.90
CA ASN A 20 -16.79 -5.12 -3.72
C ASN A 20 -17.55 -5.56 -2.45
N GLY A 21 -17.45 -6.83 -2.06
CA GLY A 21 -18.18 -7.38 -0.91
C GLY A 21 -17.88 -6.72 0.44
N SER A 22 -16.76 -5.98 0.57
CA SER A 22 -16.35 -5.35 1.83
C SER A 22 -16.22 -3.83 1.77
N SER A 23 -16.24 -3.21 0.57
CA SER A 23 -15.94 -1.79 0.37
C SER A 23 -17.03 -1.06 -0.41
N THR A 24 -17.43 0.11 0.08
CA THR A 24 -18.47 0.98 -0.50
C THR A 24 -17.97 2.42 -0.60
N ILE A 25 -18.25 3.09 -1.71
CA ILE A 25 -18.10 4.55 -1.80
C ILE A 25 -19.29 5.16 -1.06
N VAL A 26 -18.98 6.07 -0.14
CA VAL A 26 -19.99 6.72 0.69
C VAL A 26 -19.81 8.25 0.67
N ARG A 27 -20.88 8.97 0.97
CA ARG A 27 -20.87 10.42 1.16
C ARG A 27 -21.23 10.76 2.60
N ASN A 28 -20.46 11.63 3.21
CA ASN A 28 -20.88 12.30 4.43
C ASN A 28 -21.88 13.40 4.07
N MET A 29 -23.13 13.24 4.51
CA MET A 29 -24.22 14.16 4.16
C MET A 29 -24.10 15.54 4.80
N GLN A 30 -23.24 15.69 5.83
CA GLN A 30 -23.01 16.97 6.50
C GLN A 30 -21.90 17.77 5.82
N SER A 31 -20.78 17.11 5.47
CA SER A 31 -19.63 17.78 4.84
C SER A 31 -19.63 17.68 3.31
N GLY A 32 -20.41 16.75 2.73
CA GLY A 32 -20.35 16.42 1.29
C GLY A 32 -19.14 15.56 0.91
N GLU A 33 -18.28 15.23 1.85
CA GLU A 33 -17.04 14.49 1.60
C GLU A 33 -17.32 13.07 1.12
N ILE A 34 -16.63 12.65 0.05
CA ILE A 34 -16.68 11.29 -0.48
C ILE A 34 -15.58 10.46 0.19
N MET A 35 -15.93 9.27 0.63
CA MET A 35 -15.03 8.37 1.37
C MET A 35 -15.22 6.93 0.90
N ILE A 36 -14.27 6.07 1.29
CA ILE A 36 -14.39 4.61 1.21
C ILE A 36 -14.75 4.07 2.59
N LYS A 37 -15.92 3.47 2.72
CA LYS A 37 -16.31 2.65 3.88
C LYS A 37 -15.88 1.21 3.61
N LYS A 38 -15.10 0.61 4.52
CA LYS A 38 -14.66 -0.79 4.42
C LYS A 38 -14.94 -1.53 5.72
N ARG A 39 -15.56 -2.72 5.60
CA ARG A 39 -15.73 -3.63 6.73
C ARG A 39 -14.37 -4.22 7.12
N LEU A 40 -14.09 -4.26 8.42
CA LEU A 40 -12.85 -4.79 9.00
C LEU A 40 -13.15 -6.05 9.80
N ASP A 41 -12.15 -6.94 9.90
CA ASP A 41 -12.09 -7.90 10.99
C ASP A 41 -11.55 -7.24 12.28
N ASN A 42 -11.72 -7.92 13.42
CA ASN A 42 -11.33 -7.37 14.73
C ASN A 42 -9.81 -7.15 14.85
N ILE A 43 -9.01 -7.94 14.14
CA ILE A 43 -7.55 -7.90 14.23
C ILE A 43 -7.01 -6.58 13.65
N ASN A 44 -7.66 -6.08 12.61
CA ASN A 44 -7.21 -4.87 11.89
C ASN A 44 -7.72 -3.56 12.51
N ALA A 45 -8.71 -3.60 13.40
CA ALA A 45 -9.31 -2.38 13.95
C ALA A 45 -8.30 -1.49 14.69
N ASP A 46 -7.40 -2.07 15.48
CA ASP A 46 -6.40 -1.30 16.23
C ASP A 46 -5.33 -0.65 15.33
N ILE A 47 -4.94 -1.33 14.27
CA ILE A 47 -4.03 -0.76 13.26
C ILE A 47 -4.72 0.41 12.55
N MET A 48 -5.98 0.23 12.17
CA MET A 48 -6.77 1.29 11.53
C MET A 48 -6.98 2.49 12.47
N LYS A 49 -7.22 2.28 13.77
CA LYS A 49 -7.27 3.37 14.76
C LYS A 49 -5.93 4.14 14.81
N LYS A 50 -4.81 3.45 14.77
CA LYS A 50 -3.48 4.08 14.70
C LYS A 50 -3.30 4.86 13.40
N LEU A 51 -3.71 4.30 12.26
CA LEU A 51 -3.67 4.98 10.96
C LEU A 51 -4.50 6.26 10.92
N CYS A 52 -5.55 6.39 11.76
CA CYS A 52 -6.31 7.64 11.89
C CYS A 52 -5.45 8.85 12.33
N THR A 53 -4.29 8.61 12.93
CA THR A 53 -3.37 9.68 13.38
C THR A 53 -2.29 10.02 12.36
N ILE A 54 -2.15 9.21 11.30
CA ILE A 54 -1.10 9.36 10.29
C ILE A 54 -1.64 10.16 9.10
N ARG A 55 -0.89 11.18 8.70
CA ARG A 55 -1.19 11.98 7.50
C ARG A 55 0.06 12.12 6.67
N HIS A 56 0.00 11.70 5.40
CA HIS A 56 1.10 11.83 4.45
C HIS A 56 0.56 11.89 3.02
N LYS A 57 1.19 12.69 2.16
CA LYS A 57 0.74 12.90 0.77
C LYS A 57 0.68 11.60 -0.07
N ASN A 58 1.51 10.62 0.26
CA ASN A 58 1.57 9.33 -0.44
C ASN A 58 0.76 8.21 0.25
N LEU A 59 -0.06 8.54 1.25
CA LEU A 59 -0.94 7.60 1.94
C LEU A 59 -2.38 8.12 1.86
N ALA A 60 -3.32 7.25 1.50
CA ALA A 60 -4.73 7.57 1.68
C ALA A 60 -5.04 7.67 3.18
N ALA A 61 -5.60 8.80 3.61
CA ALA A 61 -5.89 9.03 5.02
C ALA A 61 -6.97 8.09 5.53
N VAL A 62 -6.74 7.41 6.65
CA VAL A 62 -7.82 6.79 7.42
C VAL A 62 -8.45 7.90 8.27
N ILE A 63 -9.73 8.16 8.05
CA ILE A 63 -10.45 9.29 8.64
C ILE A 63 -11.01 8.88 10.00
N LYS A 64 -11.65 7.69 10.04
CA LYS A 64 -12.34 7.20 11.24
C LYS A 64 -12.45 5.67 11.20
N VAL A 65 -12.55 5.09 12.41
CA VAL A 65 -13.00 3.71 12.62
C VAL A 65 -14.22 3.74 13.53
N THR A 66 -15.26 3.01 13.15
CA THR A 66 -16.50 2.85 13.93
C THR A 66 -16.74 1.39 14.25
N GLU A 67 -17.52 1.16 15.28
CA GLU A 67 -18.09 -0.16 15.59
C GLU A 67 -19.61 -0.06 15.51
N GLU A 68 -20.23 -0.88 14.70
CA GLU A 68 -21.67 -0.93 14.45
C GLU A 68 -22.14 -2.39 14.64
N ASN A 69 -22.93 -2.65 15.68
CA ASN A 69 -23.44 -3.98 16.01
C ASN A 69 -22.34 -5.08 16.08
N GLY A 70 -21.19 -4.76 16.71
CA GLY A 70 -20.06 -5.67 16.86
C GLY A 70 -19.21 -5.84 15.59
N THR A 71 -19.48 -5.10 14.53
CA THR A 71 -18.70 -5.08 13.29
C THR A 71 -17.93 -3.77 13.19
N PHE A 72 -16.63 -3.86 12.91
CA PHE A 72 -15.79 -2.68 12.70
C PHE A 72 -15.83 -2.23 11.25
N TYR A 73 -15.83 -0.91 11.04
CA TYR A 73 -15.73 -0.25 9.74
C TYR A 73 -14.67 0.85 9.78
N SER A 74 -13.85 0.93 8.74
CA SER A 74 -13.00 2.08 8.50
C SER A 74 -13.62 2.99 7.44
N TYR A 75 -13.41 4.28 7.61
CA TYR A 75 -13.69 5.31 6.62
C TYR A 75 -12.36 5.92 6.21
N SER A 76 -12.03 5.86 4.94
CA SER A 76 -10.79 6.40 4.41
C SER A 76 -11.04 7.35 3.24
N GLU A 77 -10.05 8.16 2.97
CA GLU A 77 -10.03 9.08 1.84
C GLU A 77 -10.40 8.35 0.53
N PHE A 78 -11.36 8.91 -0.19
CA PHE A 78 -11.55 8.57 -1.60
C PHE A 78 -10.52 9.35 -2.42
N VAL A 79 -9.61 8.66 -3.08
CA VAL A 79 -8.55 9.26 -3.89
C VAL A 79 -9.03 9.38 -5.34
N PRO A 80 -9.32 10.60 -5.84
CA PRO A 80 -9.68 10.80 -7.24
C PRO A 80 -8.48 10.49 -8.14
N GLY A 81 -8.58 9.45 -8.95
CA GLY A 81 -7.46 8.99 -9.78
C GLY A 81 -7.72 7.63 -10.39
N ARG A 82 -6.67 7.03 -10.91
CA ARG A 82 -6.70 5.68 -11.48
C ARG A 82 -5.66 4.80 -10.80
N SER A 83 -6.00 3.54 -10.56
CA SER A 83 -5.02 2.57 -10.08
C SER A 83 -3.96 2.29 -11.14
N ILE A 84 -2.74 1.96 -10.72
CA ILE A 84 -1.70 1.48 -11.64
C ILE A 84 -2.18 0.25 -12.38
N GLN A 85 -2.95 -0.63 -11.74
CA GLN A 85 -3.53 -1.81 -12.37
C GLN A 85 -4.37 -1.45 -13.60
N SER A 86 -5.21 -0.40 -13.51
CA SER A 86 -6.04 0.01 -14.65
C SER A 86 -5.22 0.49 -15.86
N TYR A 87 -4.03 1.03 -15.65
CA TYR A 87 -3.12 1.38 -16.75
C TYR A 87 -2.45 0.14 -17.35
N ILE A 88 -2.07 -0.83 -16.50
CA ILE A 88 -1.48 -2.09 -16.95
C ILE A 88 -2.50 -2.90 -17.75
N ASP A 89 -3.76 -2.95 -17.32
CA ASP A 89 -4.86 -3.64 -18.01
C ASP A 89 -5.12 -3.06 -19.42
N GLU A 90 -4.79 -1.78 -19.62
CA GLU A 90 -4.82 -1.10 -20.93
C GLU A 90 -3.52 -1.30 -21.73
N GLY A 91 -2.58 -2.09 -21.23
CA GLY A 91 -1.31 -2.38 -21.90
C GLY A 91 -0.23 -1.31 -21.72
N LYS A 92 -0.40 -0.35 -20.78
CA LYS A 92 0.64 0.67 -20.53
C LYS A 92 1.88 0.05 -19.90
N ILE A 93 3.02 0.31 -20.53
CA ILE A 93 4.36 0.16 -19.95
C ILE A 93 4.85 1.56 -19.55
N PHE A 94 5.33 1.70 -18.32
CA PHE A 94 5.80 2.98 -17.80
C PHE A 94 7.26 3.21 -18.20
N SER A 95 7.62 4.46 -18.47
CA SER A 95 9.01 4.84 -18.68
C SER A 95 9.86 4.65 -17.42
N GLU A 96 11.19 4.59 -17.55
CA GLU A 96 12.09 4.52 -16.38
C GLU A 96 11.87 5.69 -15.41
N GLU A 97 11.56 6.89 -15.90
CA GLU A 97 11.33 8.08 -15.09
C GLU A 97 10.00 7.99 -14.32
N GLU A 98 8.93 7.57 -15.01
CA GLU A 98 7.62 7.36 -14.37
C GLU A 98 7.72 6.27 -13.30
N ALA A 99 8.32 5.10 -13.62
CA ALA A 99 8.47 3.99 -12.70
C ALA A 99 9.33 4.36 -11.47
N LEU A 100 10.42 5.12 -11.69
CA LEU A 100 11.25 5.66 -10.60
C LEU A 100 10.43 6.60 -9.70
N SER A 101 9.71 7.55 -10.29
CA SER A 101 8.89 8.49 -9.54
C SER A 101 7.84 7.77 -8.71
N ILE A 102 7.14 6.80 -9.29
CA ILE A 102 6.14 5.98 -8.59
C ILE A 102 6.79 5.23 -7.42
N ALA A 103 7.89 4.51 -7.67
CA ALA A 103 8.57 3.72 -6.64
C ALA A 103 9.08 4.59 -5.47
N VAL A 104 9.66 5.76 -5.76
CA VAL A 104 10.13 6.69 -4.73
C VAL A 104 8.97 7.24 -3.89
N ASN A 105 7.85 7.58 -4.51
CA ASN A 105 6.67 8.05 -3.78
C ASN A 105 6.05 6.93 -2.89
N ILE A 106 6.04 5.69 -3.36
CA ILE A 106 5.64 4.53 -2.55
C ILE A 106 6.58 4.38 -1.36
N CYS A 107 7.90 4.42 -1.58
CA CYS A 107 8.89 4.36 -0.49
C CYS A 107 8.68 5.48 0.55
N ASN A 108 8.34 6.71 0.13
CA ASN A 108 8.04 7.81 1.06
C ASN A 108 6.81 7.50 1.95
N GLY A 109 5.76 6.90 1.38
CA GLY A 109 4.59 6.46 2.16
C GLY A 109 4.93 5.33 3.13
N LEU A 110 5.66 4.31 2.65
CA LEU A 110 6.08 3.16 3.46
C LEU A 110 7.02 3.58 4.60
N GLU A 111 7.93 4.52 4.38
CA GLU A 111 8.82 5.05 5.43
C GLU A 111 8.02 5.58 6.63
N VAL A 112 6.91 6.28 6.37
CA VAL A 112 6.02 6.77 7.44
C VAL A 112 5.29 5.63 8.14
N LEU A 113 4.82 4.62 7.42
CA LEU A 113 4.18 3.43 8.01
C LEU A 113 5.17 2.66 8.89
N HIS A 114 6.37 2.37 8.37
CA HIS A 114 7.42 1.62 9.06
C HIS A 114 7.92 2.36 10.31
N ALA A 115 8.10 3.69 10.24
CA ALA A 115 8.43 4.51 11.42
C ALA A 115 7.35 4.45 12.51
N ASN A 116 6.11 4.14 12.14
CA ASN A 116 5.02 3.89 13.06
C ASN A 116 4.85 2.40 13.44
N GLY A 117 5.79 1.53 13.03
CA GLY A 117 5.75 0.09 13.27
C GLY A 117 4.59 -0.61 12.56
N ILE A 118 4.19 -0.13 11.38
CA ILE A 118 3.12 -0.72 10.55
C ILE A 118 3.75 -1.24 9.25
N ILE A 119 3.53 -2.51 8.94
CA ILE A 119 3.89 -3.14 7.68
C ILE A 119 2.62 -3.22 6.84
N HIS A 120 2.67 -2.80 5.56
CA HIS A 120 1.49 -2.74 4.69
C HIS A 120 1.07 -4.12 4.18
N ARG A 121 2.02 -4.94 3.70
CA ARG A 121 1.86 -6.34 3.25
C ARG A 121 1.07 -6.55 1.96
N ASP A 122 0.53 -5.49 1.34
CA ASP A 122 -0.24 -5.60 0.10
C ASP A 122 0.08 -4.45 -0.88
N ILE A 123 1.36 -4.19 -1.12
CA ILE A 123 1.80 -3.24 -2.14
C ILE A 123 1.65 -3.90 -3.52
N THR A 124 0.61 -3.50 -4.24
CA THR A 124 0.24 -4.04 -5.55
C THR A 124 -0.15 -2.91 -6.51
N ALA A 125 -0.17 -3.18 -7.81
CA ALA A 125 -0.64 -2.22 -8.81
C ALA A 125 -2.09 -1.76 -8.57
N ALA A 126 -2.94 -2.59 -7.98
CA ALA A 126 -4.33 -2.24 -7.65
C ALA A 126 -4.44 -1.28 -6.45
N ASN A 127 -3.48 -1.34 -5.52
CA ASN A 127 -3.47 -0.56 -4.28
C ASN A 127 -2.64 0.73 -4.38
N ILE A 128 -2.19 1.10 -5.57
CA ILE A 128 -1.51 2.37 -5.83
C ILE A 128 -2.34 3.20 -6.81
N ILE A 129 -2.74 4.39 -6.37
CA ILE A 129 -3.49 5.34 -7.20
C ILE A 129 -2.57 6.45 -7.70
N LEU A 130 -2.59 6.68 -9.01
CA LEU A 130 -2.11 7.91 -9.62
C LEU A 130 -3.25 8.92 -9.58
N SER A 131 -3.20 9.83 -8.63
CA SER A 131 -4.24 10.83 -8.41
C SER A 131 -4.20 11.92 -9.48
N TYR A 132 -5.34 12.50 -9.80
CA TYR A 132 -5.45 13.58 -10.80
C TYR A 132 -4.73 14.87 -10.38
N ASP A 133 -4.37 15.02 -9.11
CA ASP A 133 -3.53 16.12 -8.60
C ASP A 133 -2.01 15.84 -8.74
N GLY A 134 -1.62 14.73 -9.39
CA GLY A 134 -0.24 14.33 -9.64
C GLY A 134 0.43 13.57 -8.49
N ASN A 135 -0.28 13.28 -7.40
CA ASN A 135 0.27 12.50 -6.30
C ASN A 135 0.12 10.99 -6.57
N VAL A 136 1.08 10.22 -6.03
CA VAL A 136 0.99 8.76 -5.94
C VAL A 136 0.56 8.41 -4.53
N LYS A 137 -0.57 7.71 -4.38
CA LYS A 137 -1.09 7.33 -3.05
C LYS A 137 -1.24 5.82 -2.90
N ILE A 138 -0.74 5.32 -1.78
CA ILE A 138 -0.99 3.95 -1.31
C ILE A 138 -2.38 3.95 -0.67
N ILE A 139 -3.20 2.99 -1.09
CA ILE A 139 -4.54 2.75 -0.54
C ILE A 139 -4.62 1.35 0.06
N ASP A 140 -5.68 1.09 0.82
CA ASP A 140 -6.05 -0.23 1.34
C ASP A 140 -5.04 -0.86 2.32
N TYR A 141 -5.31 -0.68 3.59
CA TYR A 141 -4.54 -1.24 4.71
C TYR A 141 -5.17 -2.54 5.26
N GLY A 142 -5.94 -3.28 4.45
CA GLY A 142 -6.78 -4.40 4.89
C GLY A 142 -6.03 -5.55 5.54
N ILE A 143 -4.76 -5.78 5.19
CA ILE A 143 -3.90 -6.80 5.78
C ILE A 143 -2.63 -6.23 6.43
N ALA A 144 -2.63 -4.92 6.72
CA ALA A 144 -1.53 -4.29 7.45
C ALA A 144 -1.34 -4.92 8.84
N ARG A 145 -0.08 -4.95 9.32
CA ARG A 145 0.29 -5.56 10.59
C ARG A 145 1.23 -4.65 11.39
N LYS A 146 1.23 -4.78 12.72
CA LYS A 146 2.26 -4.18 13.58
C LYS A 146 3.59 -4.91 13.40
N SER A 147 4.68 -4.16 13.22
CA SER A 147 6.04 -4.67 13.30
C SER A 147 6.32 -5.14 14.75
N LYS A 148 6.91 -6.32 14.92
CA LYS A 148 7.30 -6.87 16.23
C LYS A 148 6.16 -7.39 17.15
N GLU A 149 5.08 -7.90 16.62
CA GLU A 149 4.20 -8.75 17.42
C GLU A 149 4.85 -10.13 17.60
N ASN A 150 5.04 -10.52 18.89
CA ASN A 150 5.67 -11.78 19.29
C ASN A 150 5.14 -12.96 18.51
N ALA A 151 6.07 -13.69 17.94
CA ALA A 151 6.04 -15.04 17.38
C ALA A 151 4.74 -15.86 17.53
N SER A 152 3.74 -15.59 16.71
CA SER A 152 2.94 -16.64 16.12
C SER A 152 3.21 -16.62 14.63
N ARG A 153 3.58 -17.75 14.04
CA ARG A 153 3.69 -17.91 12.60
C ARG A 153 2.44 -17.31 11.98
N ASP A 154 2.59 -16.53 10.91
CA ASP A 154 1.45 -16.08 10.13
C ASP A 154 0.67 -17.33 9.70
N THR A 155 -0.47 -17.60 10.37
CA THR A 155 -1.27 -18.82 10.18
C THR A 155 -2.16 -18.73 8.95
N TYR A 156 -2.18 -17.59 8.28
CA TYR A 156 -2.99 -17.34 7.08
C TYR A 156 -2.08 -16.91 5.93
N ILE A 157 -2.30 -17.53 4.77
CA ILE A 157 -1.74 -17.06 3.50
C ILE A 157 -2.41 -15.71 3.21
N LEU A 158 -1.65 -14.63 3.39
CA LEU A 158 -2.13 -13.26 3.21
C LEU A 158 -1.26 -12.56 2.17
N GLY A 159 -1.88 -12.01 1.15
CA GLY A 159 -1.21 -11.24 0.11
C GLY A 159 -1.73 -11.58 -1.28
N THR A 160 -1.52 -10.65 -2.20
CA THR A 160 -1.91 -10.78 -3.61
C THR A 160 -0.92 -11.66 -4.36
N ALA A 161 -1.42 -12.67 -5.06
CA ALA A 161 -0.59 -13.59 -5.86
C ALA A 161 0.32 -12.79 -6.82
N GLY A 162 1.59 -13.20 -6.91
CA GLY A 162 2.62 -12.53 -7.70
C GLY A 162 3.34 -11.38 -6.98
N TYR A 163 2.69 -10.67 -6.05
CA TYR A 163 3.29 -9.57 -5.27
C TYR A 163 3.74 -10.00 -3.87
N ALA A 164 3.10 -11.01 -3.28
CA ALA A 164 3.36 -11.44 -1.93
C ALA A 164 4.78 -12.03 -1.78
N ALA A 165 5.48 -11.59 -0.74
CA ALA A 165 6.80 -12.09 -0.41
C ALA A 165 6.73 -13.54 0.13
N PRO A 166 7.81 -14.35 -0.05
CA PRO A 166 7.81 -15.75 0.38
C PRO A 166 7.43 -15.96 1.85
N GLU A 167 7.84 -15.07 2.73
CA GLU A 167 7.52 -15.13 4.17
C GLU A 167 6.01 -14.97 4.47
N GLN A 168 5.22 -14.36 3.57
CA GLN A 168 3.77 -14.22 3.73
C GLN A 168 3.03 -15.56 3.57
N PHE A 169 3.70 -16.57 3.05
CA PHE A 169 3.15 -17.92 2.92
C PHE A 169 3.39 -18.80 4.16
N GLY A 170 3.76 -18.21 5.31
CA GLY A 170 3.87 -18.91 6.59
C GLY A 170 5.23 -19.54 6.88
N PHE A 171 6.26 -19.26 6.08
CA PHE A 171 7.60 -19.81 6.28
C PHE A 171 8.42 -19.04 7.32
N SER A 172 8.15 -17.76 7.50
CA SER A 172 8.83 -16.90 8.48
C SER A 172 7.95 -15.70 8.88
N GLN A 173 8.43 -14.90 9.83
CA GLN A 173 7.73 -13.70 10.27
C GLN A 173 7.91 -12.56 9.25
N THR A 174 6.82 -11.86 8.91
CA THR A 174 6.87 -10.66 8.07
C THR A 174 7.45 -9.47 8.83
N ASP A 175 8.30 -8.69 8.17
CA ASP A 175 8.83 -7.41 8.63
C ASP A 175 8.78 -6.36 7.51
N GLU A 176 9.42 -5.21 7.70
CA GLU A 176 9.45 -4.11 6.73
C GLU A 176 9.99 -4.52 5.35
N ARG A 177 10.83 -5.57 5.29
CA ARG A 177 11.40 -6.11 4.05
C ARG A 177 10.37 -6.86 3.19
N THR A 178 9.23 -7.21 3.76
CA THR A 178 8.07 -7.74 3.03
C THR A 178 7.53 -6.69 2.05
N ASP A 179 7.40 -5.45 2.48
CA ASP A 179 6.97 -4.36 1.60
C ASP A 179 8.02 -4.04 0.53
N ILE A 180 9.32 -4.14 0.86
CA ILE A 180 10.43 -3.95 -0.09
C ILE A 180 10.36 -4.97 -1.23
N TYR A 181 10.05 -6.24 -0.91
CA TYR A 181 9.85 -7.27 -1.93
C TYR A 181 8.74 -6.86 -2.91
N ALA A 182 7.59 -6.47 -2.40
CA ALA A 182 6.44 -6.07 -3.20
C ALA A 182 6.72 -4.81 -4.05
N VAL A 183 7.48 -3.83 -3.53
CA VAL A 183 7.96 -2.67 -4.31
C VAL A 183 8.86 -3.11 -5.46
N GLY A 184 9.76 -4.08 -5.23
CA GLY A 184 10.61 -4.65 -6.29
C GLY A 184 9.81 -5.33 -7.39
N VAL A 185 8.80 -6.13 -7.02
CA VAL A 185 7.89 -6.75 -7.97
C VAL A 185 7.14 -5.68 -8.78
N LEU A 186 6.55 -4.70 -8.09
CA LEU A 186 5.80 -3.63 -8.75
C LEU A 186 6.68 -2.82 -9.70
N LEU A 187 7.91 -2.49 -9.31
CA LEU A 187 8.86 -1.79 -10.18
C LEU A 187 9.13 -2.57 -11.47
N ASN A 188 9.29 -3.89 -11.38
CA ASN A 188 9.43 -4.74 -12.56
C ASN A 188 8.19 -4.70 -13.45
N VAL A 189 7.02 -4.84 -12.85
CA VAL A 189 5.73 -4.83 -13.58
C VAL A 189 5.51 -3.48 -14.28
N LEU A 190 5.86 -2.35 -13.65
CA LEU A 190 5.80 -1.04 -14.28
C LEU A 190 6.66 -0.95 -15.55
N LEU A 191 7.87 -1.54 -15.52
CA LEU A 191 8.87 -1.44 -16.59
C LEU A 191 8.67 -2.47 -17.70
N THR A 192 8.03 -3.61 -17.44
CA THR A 192 7.95 -4.73 -18.39
C THR A 192 6.51 -5.18 -18.67
N GLY A 193 5.55 -4.82 -17.83
CA GLY A 193 4.19 -5.37 -17.84
C GLY A 193 4.10 -6.81 -17.31
N LYS A 194 5.23 -7.40 -16.83
CA LYS A 194 5.32 -8.80 -16.40
C LYS A 194 5.90 -8.95 -15.01
N PHE A 195 5.59 -10.05 -14.35
CA PHE A 195 6.20 -10.40 -13.07
C PHE A 195 7.68 -10.79 -13.22
N PRO A 196 8.52 -10.62 -12.18
CA PRO A 196 9.97 -10.91 -12.26
C PRO A 196 10.32 -12.36 -12.58
N ASN A 197 9.42 -13.32 -12.33
CA ASN A 197 9.60 -14.72 -12.68
C ASN A 197 9.31 -15.02 -14.16
N GLU A 198 8.61 -14.13 -14.86
CA GLU A 198 8.32 -14.24 -16.29
C GLU A 198 9.37 -13.48 -17.10
N GLU A 199 9.62 -12.22 -16.74
CA GLU A 199 10.61 -11.37 -17.38
C GLU A 199 11.15 -10.36 -16.39
N ILE A 200 12.46 -10.22 -16.31
CA ILE A 200 13.10 -9.21 -15.47
C ILE A 200 13.54 -8.00 -16.31
N CYS A 201 13.26 -6.79 -15.80
CA CYS A 201 13.65 -5.55 -16.45
C CYS A 201 15.17 -5.47 -16.69
N THR A 202 15.58 -4.62 -17.60
CA THR A 202 16.98 -4.41 -17.97
C THR A 202 17.57 -3.15 -17.35
N GLY A 203 18.82 -2.81 -17.66
CA GLY A 203 19.48 -1.58 -17.22
C GLY A 203 19.72 -1.51 -15.72
N LYS A 204 19.68 -0.29 -15.16
CA LYS A 204 20.03 -0.02 -13.76
C LYS A 204 19.07 -0.67 -12.78
N PHE A 205 17.80 -0.79 -13.14
CA PHE A 205 16.78 -1.33 -12.25
C PHE A 205 16.84 -2.84 -12.07
N LYS A 206 17.48 -3.57 -13.01
CA LYS A 206 17.64 -5.03 -12.93
C LYS A 206 18.26 -5.48 -11.60
N LYS A 207 19.34 -4.80 -11.15
CA LYS A 207 20.03 -5.14 -9.90
C LYS A 207 19.15 -4.82 -8.68
N ILE A 208 18.44 -3.70 -8.73
CA ILE A 208 17.54 -3.26 -7.65
C ILE A 208 16.38 -4.25 -7.52
N VAL A 209 15.70 -4.59 -8.62
CA VAL A 209 14.61 -5.57 -8.64
C VAL A 209 15.08 -6.90 -8.09
N LYS A 210 16.22 -7.43 -8.58
CA LYS A 210 16.78 -8.71 -8.10
C LYS A 210 17.05 -8.70 -6.61
N ARG A 211 17.60 -7.59 -6.07
CA ARG A 211 17.86 -7.48 -4.64
C ARG A 211 16.56 -7.37 -3.84
N CYS A 212 15.59 -6.58 -4.27
CA CYS A 212 14.29 -6.50 -3.62
C CYS A 212 13.58 -7.86 -3.56
N THR A 213 13.63 -8.63 -4.65
CA THR A 213 12.89 -9.89 -4.81
C THR A 213 13.69 -11.13 -4.41
N SER A 214 14.78 -10.96 -3.63
CA SER A 214 15.51 -12.09 -3.04
C SER A 214 14.60 -12.92 -2.15
N ILE A 215 14.73 -14.27 -2.24
CA ILE A 215 13.94 -15.20 -1.44
C ILE A 215 14.22 -14.97 0.04
N ASP A 216 15.51 -14.93 0.42
CA ASP A 216 15.91 -14.58 1.76
C ASP A 216 15.75 -13.07 1.98
N SER A 217 14.97 -12.70 2.98
CA SER A 217 14.75 -11.29 3.33
C SER A 217 16.02 -10.58 3.79
N SER A 218 17.02 -11.32 4.30
CA SER A 218 18.31 -10.75 4.73
C SER A 218 19.16 -10.22 3.56
N ASP A 219 18.94 -10.72 2.34
CA ASP A 219 19.64 -10.28 1.13
C ASP A 219 19.02 -9.02 0.53
N ARG A 220 17.82 -8.65 0.96
CA ARG A 220 17.10 -7.46 0.47
C ARG A 220 17.73 -6.18 1.05
N PHE A 221 17.19 -5.03 0.65
CA PHE A 221 17.49 -3.77 1.35
C PHE A 221 16.98 -3.85 2.78
N SER A 222 17.73 -3.28 3.72
CA SER A 222 17.41 -3.33 5.15
C SER A 222 16.22 -2.41 5.52
N SER A 223 15.96 -1.40 4.70
CA SER A 223 14.85 -0.46 4.89
C SER A 223 14.40 0.15 3.56
N VAL A 224 13.19 0.69 3.53
CA VAL A 224 12.70 1.44 2.36
C VAL A 224 13.54 2.69 2.09
N ASN A 225 14.20 3.26 3.12
CA ASN A 225 15.10 4.40 2.95
C ASN A 225 16.37 3.99 2.21
N GLU A 226 16.95 2.82 2.51
CA GLU A 226 18.07 2.27 1.75
C GLU A 226 17.67 2.04 0.29
N LEU A 227 16.50 1.43 0.04
CA LEU A 227 15.97 1.23 -1.31
C LEU A 227 15.77 2.57 -2.04
N LYS A 228 15.16 3.55 -1.40
CA LYS A 228 14.93 4.90 -1.97
C LYS A 228 16.24 5.58 -2.38
N ASN A 229 17.25 5.50 -1.54
CA ASN A 229 18.57 6.04 -1.83
C ASN A 229 19.21 5.33 -3.04
N GLU A 230 19.08 4.00 -3.15
CA GLU A 230 19.61 3.26 -4.31
C GLU A 230 18.88 3.62 -5.60
N LEU A 231 17.54 3.74 -5.55
CA LEU A 231 16.72 4.17 -6.70
C LEU A 231 17.13 5.56 -7.22
N SER A 232 17.48 6.47 -6.32
CA SER A 232 17.80 7.88 -6.62
C SER A 232 19.24 8.10 -7.09
N LYS A 233 20.09 7.09 -7.09
CA LYS A 233 21.47 7.21 -7.59
C LYS A 233 21.47 7.58 -9.08
N PRO A 234 22.31 8.55 -9.49
CA PRO A 234 22.43 8.90 -10.89
C PRO A 234 22.94 7.72 -11.73
N LYS A 235 22.55 7.66 -13.01
CA LYS A 235 23.16 6.71 -13.95
C LYS A 235 24.66 7.06 -14.05
N ILE A 236 25.52 6.21 -13.53
CA ILE A 236 26.97 6.31 -13.81
C ILE A 236 27.12 5.81 -15.26
N PHE A 237 27.25 6.74 -16.20
CA PHE A 237 27.75 6.41 -17.52
C PHE A 237 29.22 6.05 -17.33
N LEU A 238 29.54 4.75 -17.25
CA LEU A 238 30.92 4.32 -17.49
C LEU A 238 31.21 4.76 -18.96
N LYS A 239 32.03 5.78 -19.12
CA LYS A 239 32.67 6.01 -20.41
C LYS A 239 33.48 4.74 -20.67
N ASN A 240 33.03 3.97 -21.67
CA ASN A 240 33.90 2.96 -22.28
C ASN A 240 35.00 3.74 -22.96
N ASP A 241 36.21 3.68 -22.39
CA ASP A 241 37.46 4.03 -23.09
C ASP A 241 37.73 2.99 -24.16
#